data_a258377bf263e77e0930a3b8b0ad4d43
#
_entry.id   a258377bf263e77e0930a3b8b0ad4d43
#
_cell.length_a   1.000
_cell.length_b   1.000
_cell.length_c   1.000
_cell.angle_alpha   90.00
_cell.angle_beta   90.00
_cell.angle_gamma   90.00
#
_symmetry.space_group_name_H-M   'P 1'
#
loop_
_entity.id
_entity.type
_entity.pdbx_description
1 polymer ?
#
loop_
_entity_poly.entity_id
_entity_poly.type
_entity_poly.pdbx_seq_one_letter_code
_entity_poly.pdbx_strand_id
1 'polypeptide(L)'
;TALQLIPSGGQIYDSYGQKCNHRFLLNYGFAVEDNYESDGYCPNEVALLVRLAPEDPLTARKRLIWIRDGAVGVKRIRLCASDNENFRACLSLLRVVAADEVELDRILSQNPYGTYRTASDIHVPVSFRNECAALSLLKHTCKSMLEAYPRSLAADKSAISSNALSPFSNERHACIHVKSEKLVLCHYINFAKTALNLARCHDGEFEATVSRLFDEPVHRHVASYCNGVVRQVRHAVPKLLSVESDRRQHKLNLSTPTIV
;
A
#
# COMPACT_ATOMS: atom_id res chain seq x y z
N THR A 1 -22.58 27.21 8.96
CA THR A 1 -23.68 27.60 8.02
C THR A 1 -24.66 26.43 7.94
N ALA A 2 -25.95 26.68 8.10
CA ALA A 2 -26.98 25.67 7.91
C ALA A 2 -27.02 25.24 6.43
N LEU A 3 -27.03 23.91 6.19
CA LEU A 3 -27.09 23.34 4.83
C LEU A 3 -28.53 23.23 4.30
N GLN A 4 -29.52 23.39 5.18
CA GLN A 4 -30.95 23.34 4.85
C GLN A 4 -31.73 24.23 5.78
N LEU A 5 -32.99 24.57 5.37
CA LEU A 5 -33.93 25.32 6.21
C LEU A 5 -34.28 24.46 7.46
N ILE A 6 -34.12 25.06 8.63
CA ILE A 6 -34.50 24.42 9.90
C ILE A 6 -35.80 25.07 10.38
N PRO A 7 -36.92 24.34 10.47
CA PRO A 7 -38.18 24.89 10.93
C PRO A 7 -38.09 25.27 12.41
N SER A 8 -38.96 26.23 12.83
CA SER A 8 -39.05 26.62 14.24
C SER A 8 -39.36 25.40 15.12
N GLY A 9 -38.59 25.22 16.19
CA GLY A 9 -38.64 24.02 17.05
C GLY A 9 -37.96 22.80 16.50
N GLY A 10 -37.36 22.86 15.31
CA GLY A 10 -36.56 21.78 14.74
C GLY A 10 -35.22 21.59 15.48
N GLN A 11 -34.75 20.35 15.53
CA GLN A 11 -33.46 20.03 16.12
C GLN A 11 -32.33 20.51 15.22
N ILE A 12 -31.31 21.11 15.81
CA ILE A 12 -30.10 21.53 15.12
C ILE A 12 -29.02 20.45 15.34
N TYR A 13 -28.46 19.95 14.23
CA TYR A 13 -27.37 18.98 14.25
C TYR A 13 -26.08 19.66 13.79
N ASP A 14 -24.97 19.26 14.40
CA ASP A 14 -23.62 19.58 13.93
C ASP A 14 -22.95 18.32 13.40
N SER A 15 -22.05 18.49 12.44
CA SER A 15 -21.31 17.37 11.87
C SER A 15 -19.96 17.20 12.59
N TYR A 16 -19.65 15.97 12.96
CA TYR A 16 -18.30 15.63 13.44
C TYR A 16 -17.23 15.70 12.32
N GLY A 17 -17.65 15.88 11.07
CA GLY A 17 -16.78 15.86 9.90
C GLY A 17 -16.27 14.46 9.55
N GLN A 18 -15.57 14.37 8.45
CA GLN A 18 -15.00 13.13 7.92
C GLN A 18 -13.89 12.58 8.84
N LYS A 19 -14.11 11.43 9.46
CA LYS A 19 -13.18 10.80 10.39
C LYS A 19 -13.23 9.28 10.28
N CYS A 20 -12.07 8.64 10.45
CA CYS A 20 -12.00 7.18 10.62
C CYS A 20 -12.58 6.74 11.97
N ASN A 21 -12.99 5.48 12.06
CA ASN A 21 -13.54 4.89 13.28
C ASN A 21 -12.58 4.94 14.48
N HIS A 22 -11.27 4.90 14.23
CA HIS A 22 -10.29 5.12 15.29
C HIS A 22 -10.46 6.49 15.97
N ARG A 23 -10.63 7.55 15.18
CA ARG A 23 -10.82 8.91 15.70
C ARG A 23 -12.18 9.10 16.34
N PHE A 24 -13.24 8.50 15.77
CA PHE A 24 -14.56 8.53 16.39
C PHE A 24 -14.55 7.83 17.74
N LEU A 25 -13.96 6.65 17.84
CA LEU A 25 -13.90 5.90 19.10
C LEU A 25 -13.04 6.61 20.15
N LEU A 26 -11.86 7.09 19.77
CA LEU A 26 -10.92 7.73 20.69
C LEU A 26 -11.45 9.05 21.25
N ASN A 27 -12.06 9.89 20.40
CA ASN A 27 -12.41 11.27 20.77
C ASN A 27 -13.86 11.41 21.22
N TYR A 28 -14.75 10.51 20.80
CA TYR A 28 -16.20 10.64 21.01
C TYR A 28 -16.86 9.39 21.59
N GLY A 29 -16.13 8.29 21.73
CA GLY A 29 -16.62 7.06 22.36
C GLY A 29 -17.54 6.20 21.48
N PHE A 30 -17.67 6.47 20.19
CA PHE A 30 -18.48 5.66 19.28
C PHE A 30 -17.74 5.32 17.98
N ALA A 31 -18.27 4.35 17.26
CA ALA A 31 -17.83 4.01 15.89
C ALA A 31 -19.05 3.86 14.98
N VAL A 32 -18.88 4.18 13.68
CA VAL A 32 -19.90 4.12 12.64
C VAL A 32 -19.73 2.83 11.84
N GLU A 33 -20.78 2.02 11.76
CA GLU A 33 -20.69 0.69 11.13
C GLU A 33 -20.39 0.77 9.64
N ASP A 34 -21.13 1.60 8.91
CA ASP A 34 -20.97 1.86 7.49
C ASP A 34 -20.46 3.30 7.30
N ASN A 35 -19.19 3.49 7.64
CA ASN A 35 -18.52 4.77 7.64
C ASN A 35 -18.09 5.15 6.22
N TYR A 36 -19.07 5.45 5.37
CA TYR A 36 -18.89 5.92 4.00
C TYR A 36 -19.49 7.32 3.83
N GLU A 37 -18.80 8.14 3.11
CA GLU A 37 -19.30 9.44 2.65
C GLU A 37 -20.27 9.26 1.47
N SER A 38 -20.99 10.30 1.11
CA SER A 38 -21.98 10.27 0.02
C SER A 38 -21.38 9.98 -1.36
N ASP A 39 -20.08 10.27 -1.54
CA ASP A 39 -19.30 9.97 -2.75
C ASP A 39 -18.69 8.56 -2.75
N GLY A 40 -18.95 7.76 -1.71
CA GLY A 40 -18.40 6.43 -1.52
C GLY A 40 -17.00 6.39 -0.89
N TYR A 41 -16.44 7.53 -0.51
CA TYR A 41 -15.18 7.57 0.23
C TYR A 41 -15.34 6.95 1.61
N CYS A 42 -14.41 6.04 1.97
CA CYS A 42 -14.35 5.43 3.31
C CYS A 42 -13.10 5.93 4.04
N PRO A 43 -13.24 6.75 5.09
CA PRO A 43 -12.11 7.32 5.82
C PRO A 43 -11.43 6.34 6.78
N ASN A 44 -11.90 5.09 6.86
CA ASN A 44 -11.31 4.11 7.76
C ASN A 44 -9.87 3.76 7.35
N GLU A 45 -9.01 3.72 8.35
CA GLU A 45 -7.57 3.54 8.18
C GLU A 45 -7.01 2.49 9.14
N VAL A 46 -5.89 1.88 8.77
CA VAL A 46 -5.07 1.03 9.62
C VAL A 46 -3.62 1.50 9.60
N ALA A 47 -2.95 1.48 10.75
CA ALA A 47 -1.55 1.88 10.86
C ALA A 47 -0.63 0.71 10.54
N LEU A 48 0.08 0.78 9.42
CA LEU A 48 1.12 -0.15 9.03
C LEU A 48 2.47 0.31 9.57
N LEU A 49 3.24 -0.60 10.18
CA LEU A 49 4.62 -0.35 10.59
C LEU A 49 5.57 -0.98 9.57
N VAL A 50 6.25 -0.13 8.80
CA VAL A 50 7.31 -0.56 7.89
C VAL A 50 8.64 -0.46 8.61
N ARG A 51 9.43 -1.54 8.56
CA ARG A 51 10.72 -1.65 9.26
C ARG A 51 11.81 -2.08 8.32
N LEU A 52 13.02 -1.58 8.55
CA LEU A 52 14.23 -2.14 7.97
C LEU A 52 14.66 -3.35 8.81
N ALA A 53 14.92 -4.47 8.15
CA ALA A 53 15.39 -5.69 8.80
C ALA A 53 16.84 -5.48 9.29
N PRO A 54 17.13 -5.68 10.58
CA PRO A 54 18.49 -5.50 11.12
C PRO A 54 19.52 -6.42 10.47
N GLU A 55 19.08 -7.61 10.03
CA GLU A 55 19.91 -8.66 9.40
C GLU A 55 20.20 -8.41 7.92
N ASP A 56 19.52 -7.45 7.29
CA ASP A 56 19.80 -7.08 5.91
C ASP A 56 21.16 -6.34 5.84
N PRO A 57 22.15 -6.85 5.08
CA PRO A 57 23.46 -6.22 4.97
C PRO A 57 23.41 -4.79 4.38
N LEU A 58 22.33 -4.45 3.68
CA LEU A 58 22.11 -3.13 3.09
C LEU A 58 21.39 -2.15 4.05
N THR A 59 21.04 -2.58 5.26
CA THR A 59 20.25 -1.78 6.21
C THR A 59 20.89 -0.42 6.49
N ALA A 60 22.21 -0.35 6.63
CA ALA A 60 22.91 0.92 6.87
C ALA A 60 22.71 1.90 5.71
N ARG A 61 22.80 1.43 4.46
CA ARG A 61 22.60 2.24 3.24
C ARG A 61 21.11 2.63 3.07
N LYS A 62 20.18 1.69 3.30
CA LYS A 62 18.74 1.95 3.27
C LYS A 62 18.30 2.96 4.32
N ARG A 63 18.92 2.92 5.51
CA ARG A 63 18.68 3.87 6.59
C ARG A 63 19.02 5.31 6.20
N LEU A 64 20.06 5.54 5.39
CA LEU A 64 20.40 6.87 4.90
C LEU A 64 19.28 7.51 4.07
N ILE A 65 18.52 6.70 3.31
CA ILE A 65 17.35 7.17 2.57
C ILE A 65 16.20 7.48 3.55
N TRP A 66 16.00 6.63 4.56
CA TRP A 66 14.91 6.78 5.52
C TRP A 66 15.09 7.92 6.52
N ILE A 67 16.31 8.21 6.95
CA ILE A 67 16.60 9.33 7.87
C ILE A 67 16.13 10.67 7.28
N ARG A 68 16.17 10.81 5.98
CA ARG A 68 15.71 12.02 5.29
C ARG A 68 14.19 12.19 5.28
N ASP A 69 13.47 11.08 5.41
CA ASP A 69 12.02 11.08 5.69
C ASP A 69 11.70 11.28 7.18
N GLY A 70 12.70 11.58 8.01
CA GLY A 70 12.55 11.72 9.46
C GLY A 70 12.30 10.38 10.18
N ALA A 71 12.60 9.22 9.53
CA ALA A 71 12.40 7.90 10.11
C ALA A 71 13.72 7.27 10.56
N VAL A 72 13.78 6.79 11.80
CA VAL A 72 14.94 6.07 12.33
C VAL A 72 14.62 4.56 12.37
N GLY A 73 14.67 3.91 11.19
CA GLY A 73 14.51 2.46 11.07
C GLY A 73 13.09 1.90 11.15
N VAL A 74 12.10 2.70 11.55
CA VAL A 74 10.68 2.34 11.58
C VAL A 74 9.84 3.53 11.12
N LYS A 75 8.93 3.31 10.19
CA LYS A 75 7.95 4.33 9.79
C LYS A 75 6.53 3.79 9.94
N ARG A 76 5.67 4.60 10.56
CA ARG A 76 4.25 4.33 10.68
C ARG A 76 3.51 5.03 9.56
N ILE A 77 2.78 4.28 8.75
CA ILE A 77 1.95 4.80 7.67
C ILE A 77 0.51 4.38 7.91
N ARG A 78 -0.42 5.29 7.68
CA ARG A 78 -1.84 4.99 7.76
C ARG A 78 -2.35 4.64 6.38
N LEU A 79 -2.78 3.40 6.19
CA LEU A 79 -3.40 2.93 4.97
C LEU A 79 -4.92 3.07 5.06
N CYS A 80 -5.49 3.74 4.06
CA CYS A 80 -6.92 3.87 3.83
C CYS A 80 -7.23 3.29 2.45
N ALA A 81 -8.28 2.48 2.33
CA ALA A 81 -8.63 1.85 1.05
C ALA A 81 -9.07 2.85 -0.04
N SER A 82 -9.50 4.04 0.38
CA SER A 82 -9.95 5.14 -0.51
C SER A 82 -8.89 6.22 -0.74
N ASP A 83 -7.71 6.14 -0.10
CA ASP A 83 -6.63 7.13 -0.21
C ASP A 83 -5.40 6.55 -0.89
N ASN A 84 -5.06 7.10 -2.06
CA ASN A 84 -3.93 6.66 -2.87
C ASN A 84 -2.60 7.31 -2.46
N GLU A 85 -2.59 8.44 -1.78
CA GLU A 85 -1.37 9.16 -1.43
C GLU A 85 -0.54 8.39 -0.39
N ASN A 86 -1.17 8.03 0.73
CA ASN A 86 -0.53 7.21 1.76
C ASN A 86 -0.12 5.84 1.23
N PHE A 87 -0.91 5.26 0.31
CA PHE A 87 -0.54 4.01 -0.34
C PHE A 87 0.73 4.15 -1.21
N ARG A 88 0.85 5.21 -2.00
CA ARG A 88 2.06 5.50 -2.79
C ARG A 88 3.28 5.67 -1.89
N ALA A 89 3.17 6.43 -0.81
CA ALA A 89 4.22 6.58 0.18
C ALA A 89 4.62 5.23 0.81
N CYS A 90 3.64 4.39 1.12
CA CYS A 90 3.88 3.03 1.63
C CYS A 90 4.68 2.19 0.63
N LEU A 91 4.25 2.13 -0.63
CA LEU A 91 4.95 1.37 -1.68
C LEU A 91 6.38 1.89 -1.88
N SER A 92 6.58 3.20 -1.87
CA SER A 92 7.91 3.81 -1.98
C SER A 92 8.86 3.31 -0.89
N LEU A 93 8.39 3.25 0.36
CA LEU A 93 9.17 2.67 1.46
C LEU A 93 9.42 1.18 1.28
N LEU A 94 8.41 0.42 0.86
CA LEU A 94 8.54 -1.02 0.63
C LEU A 94 9.51 -1.33 -0.52
N ARG A 95 9.59 -0.49 -1.55
CA ARG A 95 10.58 -0.58 -2.62
C ARG A 95 12.00 -0.44 -2.09
N VAL A 96 12.25 0.49 -1.16
CA VAL A 96 13.56 0.62 -0.48
C VAL A 96 13.86 -0.61 0.36
N VAL A 97 12.89 -1.08 1.16
CA VAL A 97 13.06 -2.29 1.99
C VAL A 97 13.42 -3.50 1.11
N ALA A 98 12.74 -3.67 -0.02
CA ALA A 98 12.89 -4.79 -0.93
C ALA A 98 14.13 -4.69 -1.85
N ALA A 99 14.79 -3.53 -1.94
CA ALA A 99 15.88 -3.30 -2.88
C ALA A 99 17.09 -4.19 -2.57
N ASP A 100 17.63 -4.83 -3.61
CA ASP A 100 18.97 -5.39 -3.60
C ASP A 100 20.02 -4.30 -3.84
N GLU A 101 21.29 -4.68 -3.91
CA GLU A 101 22.39 -3.73 -4.04
C GLU A 101 22.32 -2.92 -5.34
N VAL A 102 22.05 -3.59 -6.46
CA VAL A 102 21.95 -2.94 -7.79
C VAL A 102 20.76 -1.99 -7.85
N GLU A 103 19.64 -2.38 -7.28
CA GLU A 103 18.44 -1.55 -7.21
C GLU A 103 18.61 -0.36 -6.26
N LEU A 104 19.29 -0.57 -5.14
CA LEU A 104 19.63 0.49 -4.21
C LEU A 104 20.54 1.52 -4.85
N ASP A 105 21.55 1.08 -5.64
CA ASP A 105 22.42 1.96 -6.41
C ASP A 105 21.62 2.77 -7.45
N ARG A 106 20.65 2.17 -8.11
CA ARG A 106 19.74 2.88 -9.01
C ARG A 106 18.93 3.94 -8.29
N ILE A 107 18.35 3.61 -7.13
CA ILE A 107 17.59 4.55 -6.30
C ILE A 107 18.49 5.75 -5.92
N LEU A 108 19.73 5.49 -5.53
CA LEU A 108 20.67 6.50 -5.10
C LEU A 108 21.24 7.33 -6.27
N SER A 109 21.46 6.72 -7.45
CA SER A 109 22.04 7.36 -8.63
C SER A 109 21.05 8.18 -9.46
N GLN A 110 19.75 7.96 -9.33
CA GLN A 110 18.71 8.72 -10.06
C GLN A 110 18.59 10.19 -9.61
N ASN A 111 19.62 10.72 -8.96
CA ASN A 111 19.65 12.07 -8.45
C ASN A 111 20.73 12.92 -9.10
N PRO A 112 20.46 13.57 -10.26
CA PRO A 112 21.45 14.37 -10.97
C PRO A 112 21.89 15.64 -10.23
N TYR A 113 21.23 16.03 -9.13
CA TYR A 113 21.49 17.31 -8.44
C TYR A 113 21.96 17.16 -6.98
N GLY A 114 22.38 15.97 -6.53
CA GLY A 114 22.88 15.77 -5.16
C GLY A 114 21.85 15.95 -4.05
N THR A 115 20.61 16.33 -4.37
CA THR A 115 19.48 16.36 -3.44
C THR A 115 18.88 14.98 -3.38
N TYR A 116 19.18 14.25 -2.34
CA TYR A 116 18.65 12.90 -2.17
C TYR A 116 17.12 12.94 -2.10
N ARG A 117 16.51 12.15 -2.96
CA ARG A 117 15.08 11.87 -2.83
C ARG A 117 14.83 11.20 -1.50
N THR A 118 13.77 11.60 -0.84
CA THR A 118 13.22 10.89 0.30
C THR A 118 12.68 9.53 -0.18
N ALA A 119 12.55 8.55 0.69
CA ALA A 119 11.90 7.28 0.31
C ALA A 119 10.48 7.52 -0.23
N SER A 120 9.82 8.58 0.24
CA SER A 120 8.50 9.01 -0.21
C SER A 120 8.46 9.44 -1.69
N ASP A 121 9.60 9.81 -2.29
CA ASP A 121 9.67 10.29 -3.68
C ASP A 121 9.88 9.17 -4.71
N ILE A 122 10.04 7.91 -4.28
CA ILE A 122 10.24 6.76 -5.17
C ILE A 122 8.89 6.28 -5.72
N HIS A 123 8.19 7.16 -6.43
CA HIS A 123 6.88 6.85 -7.03
C HIS A 123 6.99 5.97 -8.27
N VAL A 124 8.17 5.92 -8.89
CA VAL A 124 8.44 5.11 -10.08
C VAL A 124 8.96 3.74 -9.65
N PRO A 125 8.49 2.64 -10.25
CA PRO A 125 9.00 1.31 -9.96
C PRO A 125 10.50 1.19 -10.31
N VAL A 126 11.25 0.50 -9.46
CA VAL A 126 12.71 0.36 -9.60
C VAL A 126 13.06 -0.75 -10.60
N SER A 127 12.40 -1.89 -10.47
CA SER A 127 12.52 -3.06 -11.34
C SER A 127 11.30 -3.96 -11.21
N PHE A 128 11.12 -4.92 -12.12
CA PHE A 128 10.08 -5.93 -12.00
C PHE A 128 10.23 -6.77 -10.70
N ARG A 129 11.47 -7.20 -10.39
CA ARG A 129 11.77 -7.94 -9.17
C ARG A 129 11.40 -7.13 -7.93
N ASN A 130 11.85 -5.88 -7.88
CA ASN A 130 11.61 -4.99 -6.75
C ASN A 130 10.12 -4.75 -6.51
N GLU A 131 9.36 -4.47 -7.56
CA GLU A 131 7.92 -4.24 -7.47
C GLU A 131 7.18 -5.48 -6.95
N CYS A 132 7.51 -6.67 -7.47
CA CYS A 132 6.96 -7.92 -6.96
C CYS A 132 7.34 -8.18 -5.50
N ALA A 133 8.56 -7.86 -5.09
CA ALA A 133 9.01 -8.01 -3.71
C ALA A 133 8.30 -7.02 -2.77
N ALA A 134 8.15 -5.75 -3.17
CA ALA A 134 7.42 -4.73 -2.41
C ALA A 134 5.94 -5.10 -2.20
N LEU A 135 5.26 -5.58 -3.25
CA LEU A 135 3.88 -6.08 -3.16
C LEU A 135 3.77 -7.33 -2.28
N SER A 136 4.77 -8.21 -2.33
CA SER A 136 4.81 -9.41 -1.48
C SER A 136 4.98 -9.02 0.00
N LEU A 137 5.84 -8.04 0.30
CA LEU A 137 5.99 -7.49 1.64
C LEU A 137 4.69 -6.85 2.15
N LEU A 138 4.02 -6.03 1.31
CA LEU A 138 2.72 -5.45 1.66
C LEU A 138 1.71 -6.54 2.04
N LYS A 139 1.55 -7.54 1.16
CA LYS A 139 0.64 -8.66 1.39
C LYS A 139 0.96 -9.41 2.68
N HIS A 140 2.24 -9.73 2.90
CA HIS A 140 2.68 -10.47 4.09
C HIS A 140 2.42 -9.68 5.37
N THR A 141 2.80 -8.40 5.39
CA THR A 141 2.60 -7.54 6.56
C THR A 141 1.13 -7.38 6.90
N CYS A 142 0.27 -7.09 5.91
CA CYS A 142 -1.17 -6.98 6.12
C CYS A 142 -1.78 -8.32 6.60
N LYS A 143 -1.31 -9.45 6.06
CA LYS A 143 -1.76 -10.78 6.48
C LYS A 143 -1.35 -11.08 7.92
N SER A 144 -0.10 -10.85 8.30
CA SER A 144 0.38 -11.05 9.66
C SER A 144 -0.37 -10.17 10.67
N MET A 145 -0.66 -8.93 10.32
CA MET A 145 -1.49 -8.04 11.15
C MET A 145 -2.91 -8.57 11.30
N LEU A 146 -3.52 -9.06 10.21
CA LEU A 146 -4.87 -9.63 10.24
C LEU A 146 -4.94 -10.88 11.12
N GLU A 147 -3.92 -11.73 11.06
CA GLU A 147 -3.80 -12.96 11.84
C GLU A 147 -3.51 -12.70 13.33
N ALA A 148 -2.95 -11.53 13.67
CA ALA A 148 -2.70 -11.14 15.06
C ALA A 148 -3.95 -10.72 15.84
N TYR A 149 -5.08 -10.47 15.16
CA TYR A 149 -6.33 -10.20 15.86
C TYR A 149 -6.91 -11.48 16.50
N PRO A 150 -7.39 -11.42 17.75
CA PRO A 150 -7.87 -12.61 18.47
C PRO A 150 -9.16 -13.21 17.88
N ARG A 151 -9.91 -12.43 17.09
CA ARG A 151 -11.16 -12.85 16.44
C ARG A 151 -11.05 -12.70 14.93
N SER A 152 -11.75 -13.53 14.17
CA SER A 152 -11.82 -13.40 12.72
C SER A 152 -12.75 -12.26 12.30
N LEU A 153 -12.57 -11.74 11.07
CA LEU A 153 -13.49 -10.76 10.48
C LEU A 153 -14.93 -11.30 10.39
N ALA A 154 -15.11 -12.59 10.11
CA ALA A 154 -16.41 -13.22 10.06
C ALA A 154 -17.10 -13.24 11.44
N ALA A 155 -16.33 -13.52 12.50
CA ALA A 155 -16.83 -13.48 13.87
C ALA A 155 -17.26 -12.06 14.30
N ASP A 156 -16.49 -11.02 13.89
CA ASP A 156 -16.87 -9.64 14.19
C ASP A 156 -18.15 -9.22 13.44
N LYS A 157 -18.26 -9.57 12.16
CA LYS A 157 -19.48 -9.34 11.37
C LYS A 157 -20.69 -10.03 12.01
N SER A 158 -20.54 -11.29 12.42
CA SER A 158 -21.60 -12.06 13.07
C SER A 158 -22.03 -11.43 14.40
N ALA A 159 -21.08 -11.02 15.24
CA ALA A 159 -21.38 -10.39 16.54
C ALA A 159 -22.15 -9.05 16.40
N ILE A 160 -21.81 -8.27 15.36
CA ILE A 160 -22.49 -7.01 15.06
C ILE A 160 -23.91 -7.28 14.52
N SER A 161 -24.06 -8.22 13.56
CA SER A 161 -25.33 -8.50 12.87
C SER A 161 -26.34 -9.24 13.74
N SER A 162 -25.88 -10.09 14.65
CA SER A 162 -26.75 -10.89 15.52
C SER A 162 -27.36 -10.11 16.70
N ASN A 163 -27.05 -8.82 16.84
CA ASN A 163 -27.39 -7.99 17.99
C ASN A 163 -26.95 -8.60 19.34
N ALA A 164 -25.96 -9.49 19.32
CA ALA A 164 -25.37 -10.04 20.55
C ALA A 164 -24.72 -8.95 21.42
N LEU A 165 -24.33 -7.83 20.78
CA LEU A 165 -23.79 -6.67 21.44
C LEU A 165 -24.86 -5.56 21.49
N SER A 166 -25.08 -4.96 22.66
CA SER A 166 -25.97 -3.83 22.79
C SER A 166 -25.59 -2.68 21.84
N PRO A 167 -26.55 -2.02 21.16
CA PRO A 167 -26.30 -0.99 20.16
C PRO A 167 -25.37 0.13 20.62
N PHE A 168 -25.41 0.50 21.88
CA PHE A 168 -24.64 1.62 22.45
C PHE A 168 -23.51 1.13 23.38
N SER A 169 -23.17 -0.15 23.37
CA SER A 169 -22.09 -0.67 24.21
C SER A 169 -20.72 -0.33 23.64
N ASN A 170 -19.75 -0.08 24.52
CA ASN A 170 -18.36 0.12 24.15
C ASN A 170 -17.80 -1.09 23.38
N GLU A 171 -18.25 -2.29 23.74
CA GLU A 171 -17.87 -3.54 23.06
C GLU A 171 -18.31 -3.55 21.58
N ARG A 172 -19.55 -3.10 21.30
CA ARG A 172 -20.03 -2.99 19.92
C ARG A 172 -19.22 -1.99 19.13
N HIS A 173 -18.97 -0.80 19.68
CA HIS A 173 -18.19 0.23 19.01
C HIS A 173 -16.74 -0.19 18.79
N ALA A 174 -16.12 -0.87 19.76
CA ALA A 174 -14.80 -1.47 19.58
C ALA A 174 -14.80 -2.55 18.49
N CYS A 175 -15.83 -3.39 18.44
CA CYS A 175 -15.98 -4.42 17.40
C CYS A 175 -16.14 -3.81 16.00
N ILE A 176 -16.93 -2.73 15.86
CA ILE A 176 -17.09 -1.98 14.61
C ILE A 176 -15.76 -1.38 14.16
N HIS A 177 -15.02 -0.76 15.08
CA HIS A 177 -13.69 -0.22 14.79
C HIS A 177 -12.73 -1.29 14.30
N VAL A 178 -12.60 -2.40 15.04
CA VAL A 178 -11.73 -3.52 14.67
C VAL A 178 -12.14 -4.15 13.33
N LYS A 179 -13.47 -4.31 13.08
CA LYS A 179 -14.00 -4.75 11.77
C LYS A 179 -13.49 -3.82 10.66
N SER A 180 -13.53 -2.51 10.87
CA SER A 180 -13.11 -1.54 9.85
C SER A 180 -11.61 -1.62 9.53
N GLU A 181 -10.74 -1.80 10.53
CA GLU A 181 -9.31 -2.02 10.32
C GLU A 181 -9.05 -3.30 9.52
N LYS A 182 -9.72 -4.41 9.88
CA LYS A 182 -9.60 -5.69 9.15
C LYS A 182 -10.05 -5.59 7.70
N LEU A 183 -11.08 -4.80 7.40
CA LEU A 183 -11.53 -4.57 6.03
C LEU A 183 -10.45 -3.84 5.20
N VAL A 184 -9.76 -2.86 5.77
CA VAL A 184 -8.63 -2.20 5.11
C VAL A 184 -7.48 -3.18 4.87
N LEU A 185 -7.14 -4.02 5.85
CA LEU A 185 -6.11 -5.06 5.67
C LEU A 185 -6.49 -6.06 4.56
N CYS A 186 -7.73 -6.53 4.53
CA CYS A 186 -8.24 -7.42 3.48
C CYS A 186 -8.17 -6.75 2.09
N HIS A 187 -8.50 -5.45 2.01
CA HIS A 187 -8.36 -4.69 0.76
C HIS A 187 -6.93 -4.76 0.22
N TYR A 188 -5.92 -4.46 1.04
CA TYR A 188 -4.52 -4.46 0.58
C TYR A 188 -3.92 -5.85 0.36
N ILE A 189 -4.40 -6.88 1.07
CA ILE A 189 -4.05 -8.27 0.78
C ILE A 189 -4.55 -8.66 -0.62
N ASN A 190 -5.81 -8.34 -0.94
CA ASN A 190 -6.41 -8.63 -2.25
C ASN A 190 -5.78 -7.78 -3.37
N PHE A 191 -5.53 -6.49 -3.09
CA PHE A 191 -4.81 -5.60 -4.00
C PHE A 191 -3.46 -6.19 -4.41
N ALA A 192 -2.62 -6.51 -3.44
CA ALA A 192 -1.29 -7.05 -3.69
C ALA A 192 -1.35 -8.43 -4.40
N LYS A 193 -2.31 -9.29 -4.01
CA LYS A 193 -2.53 -10.59 -4.68
C LYS A 193 -2.90 -10.40 -6.16
N THR A 194 -3.84 -9.52 -6.46
CA THR A 194 -4.27 -9.24 -7.83
C THR A 194 -3.13 -8.65 -8.66
N ALA A 195 -2.42 -7.65 -8.12
CA ALA A 195 -1.29 -7.03 -8.81
C ALA A 195 -0.15 -8.03 -9.08
N LEU A 196 0.18 -8.91 -8.12
CA LEU A 196 1.19 -9.97 -8.29
C LEU A 196 0.78 -11.02 -9.34
N ASN A 197 -0.49 -11.40 -9.38
CA ASN A 197 -0.99 -12.32 -10.40
C ASN A 197 -0.89 -11.69 -11.79
N LEU A 198 -1.34 -10.44 -11.93
CA LEU A 198 -1.27 -9.71 -13.20
C LEU A 198 0.17 -9.43 -13.64
N ALA A 199 1.10 -9.21 -12.69
CA ALA A 199 2.50 -9.05 -13.03
C ALA A 199 3.08 -10.29 -13.75
N ARG A 200 2.54 -11.48 -13.51
CA ARG A 200 3.06 -12.77 -13.98
C ARG A 200 2.22 -13.44 -15.07
N CYS A 201 1.02 -12.95 -15.38
CA CYS A 201 0.15 -13.55 -16.39
C CYS A 201 0.59 -13.19 -17.83
N HIS A 202 0.03 -13.84 -18.85
CA HIS A 202 0.27 -13.51 -20.25
C HIS A 202 -0.38 -12.16 -20.62
N ASP A 203 0.15 -11.50 -21.67
CA ASP A 203 -0.29 -10.16 -22.06
C ASP A 203 -1.79 -10.09 -22.42
N GLY A 204 -2.31 -11.06 -23.15
CA GLY A 204 -3.75 -11.10 -23.47
C GLY A 204 -4.64 -11.24 -22.23
N GLU A 205 -4.24 -12.03 -21.25
CA GLU A 205 -4.94 -12.16 -19.97
C GLU A 205 -4.82 -10.88 -19.14
N PHE A 206 -3.65 -10.22 -19.16
CA PHE A 206 -3.42 -8.95 -18.49
C PHE A 206 -4.41 -7.89 -18.96
N GLU A 207 -4.50 -7.67 -20.30
CA GLU A 207 -5.37 -6.66 -20.88
C GLU A 207 -6.85 -6.93 -20.57
N ALA A 208 -7.31 -8.17 -20.77
CA ALA A 208 -8.69 -8.56 -20.49
C ALA A 208 -9.06 -8.39 -18.99
N THR A 209 -8.13 -8.74 -18.10
CA THR A 209 -8.38 -8.65 -16.65
C THR A 209 -8.35 -7.21 -16.17
N VAL A 210 -7.40 -6.39 -16.63
CA VAL A 210 -7.33 -4.96 -16.27
C VAL A 210 -8.60 -4.25 -16.75
N SER A 211 -9.06 -4.50 -17.99
CA SER A 211 -10.31 -3.93 -18.49
C SER A 211 -11.48 -4.26 -17.57
N ARG A 212 -11.68 -5.54 -17.24
CA ARG A 212 -12.76 -5.98 -16.35
C ARG A 212 -12.70 -5.36 -14.96
N LEU A 213 -11.48 -5.17 -14.40
CA LEU A 213 -11.32 -4.54 -13.09
C LEU A 213 -11.73 -3.07 -13.08
N PHE A 214 -11.66 -2.36 -14.21
CA PHE A 214 -12.14 -0.99 -14.32
C PHE A 214 -13.67 -0.87 -14.28
N ASP A 215 -14.40 -1.92 -14.68
CA ASP A 215 -15.86 -1.94 -14.69
C ASP A 215 -16.43 -1.95 -13.25
N GLU A 216 -15.67 -2.44 -12.29
CA GLU A 216 -16.08 -2.51 -10.89
C GLU A 216 -15.46 -1.39 -10.05
N PRO A 217 -16.26 -0.47 -9.46
CA PRO A 217 -15.75 0.67 -8.69
C PRO A 217 -14.77 0.27 -7.57
N VAL A 218 -15.03 -0.84 -6.89
CA VAL A 218 -14.21 -1.35 -5.78
C VAL A 218 -12.80 -1.80 -6.24
N HIS A 219 -12.63 -2.09 -7.53
CA HIS A 219 -11.36 -2.55 -8.11
C HIS A 219 -10.61 -1.47 -8.88
N ARG A 220 -11.16 -0.26 -9.04
CA ARG A 220 -10.53 0.83 -9.80
C ARG A 220 -9.13 1.18 -9.32
N HIS A 221 -8.91 1.14 -8.01
CA HIS A 221 -7.58 1.42 -7.44
C HIS A 221 -6.53 0.41 -7.95
N VAL A 222 -6.80 -0.89 -7.83
CA VAL A 222 -5.88 -1.93 -8.31
C VAL A 222 -5.78 -1.95 -9.84
N ALA A 223 -6.89 -1.68 -10.56
CA ALA A 223 -6.89 -1.55 -12.01
C ALA A 223 -5.97 -0.43 -12.49
N SER A 224 -6.09 0.77 -11.90
CA SER A 224 -5.24 1.93 -12.21
C SER A 224 -3.77 1.66 -11.92
N TYR A 225 -3.47 1.03 -10.80
CA TYR A 225 -2.11 0.64 -10.44
C TYR A 225 -1.54 -0.39 -11.43
N CYS A 226 -2.30 -1.42 -11.79
CA CYS A 226 -1.86 -2.44 -12.73
C CYS A 226 -1.66 -1.85 -14.13
N ASN A 227 -2.58 -1.02 -14.60
CA ASN A 227 -2.48 -0.36 -15.90
C ASN A 227 -1.28 0.59 -16.00
N GLY A 228 -0.97 1.33 -14.94
CA GLY A 228 0.18 2.23 -14.87
C GLY A 228 1.47 1.49 -14.54
N VAL A 229 1.61 1.07 -13.29
CA VAL A 229 2.88 0.59 -12.71
C VAL A 229 3.23 -0.82 -13.17
N VAL A 230 2.29 -1.79 -13.02
CA VAL A 230 2.57 -3.20 -13.38
C VAL A 230 2.86 -3.34 -14.87
N ARG A 231 2.07 -2.69 -15.72
CA ARG A 231 2.31 -2.65 -17.18
C ARG A 231 3.71 -2.13 -17.49
N GLN A 232 4.13 -1.05 -16.88
CA GLN A 232 5.45 -0.45 -17.10
C GLN A 232 6.58 -1.42 -16.76
N VAL A 233 6.54 -2.11 -15.62
CA VAL A 233 7.61 -3.02 -15.21
C VAL A 233 7.63 -4.31 -16.03
N ARG A 234 6.50 -4.80 -16.51
CA ARG A 234 6.43 -5.96 -17.40
C ARG A 234 7.16 -5.71 -18.72
N HIS A 235 7.01 -4.53 -19.30
CA HIS A 235 7.64 -4.16 -20.57
C HIS A 235 9.09 -3.68 -20.43
N ALA A 236 9.55 -3.33 -19.21
CA ALA A 236 10.93 -2.93 -18.96
C ALA A 236 11.93 -4.10 -18.94
N VAL A 237 11.46 -5.34 -18.76
CA VAL A 237 12.29 -6.55 -18.62
C VAL A 237 13.16 -6.86 -19.87
N PRO A 238 12.68 -6.71 -21.13
CA PRO A 238 13.51 -7.02 -22.32
C PRO A 238 14.74 -6.11 -22.49
N LYS A 239 14.64 -4.84 -22.07
CA LYS A 239 15.76 -3.88 -22.20
C LYS A 239 16.90 -4.11 -21.21
N LEU A 240 16.63 -4.74 -20.08
CA LEU A 240 17.62 -5.02 -19.03
C LEU A 240 18.47 -6.26 -19.32
N LEU A 241 17.88 -7.30 -19.90
CA LEU A 241 18.60 -8.52 -20.30
C LEU A 241 19.54 -8.25 -21.49
N SER A 242 19.16 -7.38 -22.44
CA SER A 242 20.01 -7.02 -23.56
C SER A 242 21.26 -6.22 -23.12
N VAL A 243 21.13 -5.31 -22.16
CA VAL A 243 22.26 -4.50 -21.66
C VAL A 243 23.23 -5.33 -20.80
N GLU A 244 22.75 -6.31 -20.05
CA GLU A 244 23.62 -7.20 -19.27
C GLU A 244 24.33 -8.25 -20.15
N SER A 245 23.68 -8.76 -21.19
CA SER A 245 24.32 -9.65 -22.17
C SER A 245 25.41 -8.92 -22.96
N ASP A 246 25.16 -7.70 -23.39
CA ASP A 246 26.15 -6.87 -24.11
C ASP A 246 27.35 -6.50 -23.22
N ARG A 247 27.12 -6.21 -21.92
CA ARG A 247 28.21 -5.96 -20.97
C ARG A 247 29.04 -7.20 -20.67
N ARG A 248 28.44 -8.39 -20.62
CA ARG A 248 29.17 -9.66 -20.43
C ARG A 248 29.96 -10.02 -21.69
N GLN A 249 29.41 -9.82 -22.89
CA GLN A 249 30.10 -10.02 -24.15
C GLN A 249 31.27 -9.06 -24.34
N HIS A 250 31.10 -7.79 -23.94
CA HIS A 250 32.19 -6.80 -24.01
C HIS A 250 33.33 -7.08 -23.03
N LYS A 251 33.05 -7.63 -21.84
CA LYS A 251 34.09 -8.07 -20.88
C LYS A 251 34.80 -9.33 -21.34
N LEU A 252 34.17 -10.24 -22.05
CA LEU A 252 34.78 -11.45 -22.60
C LEU A 252 35.70 -11.12 -23.79
N ASN A 253 35.38 -10.12 -24.57
CA ASN A 253 36.21 -9.69 -25.71
C ASN A 253 37.45 -8.86 -25.32
N LEU A 254 37.53 -8.37 -24.08
CA LEU A 254 38.70 -7.63 -23.56
C LEU A 254 39.70 -8.52 -22.80
N SER A 255 39.45 -9.82 -22.67
CA SER A 255 40.30 -10.76 -21.91
C SER A 255 41.08 -11.77 -22.77
N THR A 256 41.21 -11.57 -24.09
CA THR A 256 42.11 -12.38 -24.90
C THR A 256 43.50 -11.72 -24.95
N PRO A 257 44.54 -12.31 -24.33
CA PRO A 257 45.89 -11.81 -24.47
C PRO A 257 46.43 -12.20 -25.85
N THR A 258 46.85 -11.21 -26.61
CA THR A 258 47.65 -11.41 -27.84
C THR A 258 49.03 -11.91 -27.39
N ILE A 259 49.30 -13.19 -27.65
CA ILE A 259 50.66 -13.73 -27.51
C ILE A 259 51.40 -13.42 -28.84
N VAL A 260 52.46 -12.63 -28.74
CA VAL A 260 53.53 -12.52 -29.72
C VAL A 260 54.77 -13.18 -29.18
#